data_866e0b2fcf6be9edb016444b98c77182
#
_entry.id   866e0b2fcf6be9edb016444b98c77182
#
_cell.length_a   1.000
_cell.length_b   1.000
_cell.length_c   1.000
_cell.angle_alpha   90.00
_cell.angle_beta   90.00
_cell.angle_gamma   90.00
#
_symmetry.space_group_name_H-M   'P 1'
#
loop_
_entity.id
_entity.type
_entity.pdbx_description
1 polymer ?
#
loop_
_entity_poly.entity_id
_entity_poly.type
_entity_poly.pdbx_seq_one_letter_code
_entity_poly.pdbx_strand_id
1 'polypeptide(L)'
;AANNRYSFVNTDAGNGDEPGVPATAGTTCPSSENCGLKVYVEEVNETVYCGGANWRLPTLEELMSIADFSRVGRAHLLDPAFFRFEPDPSVQNNLFYWTSQSSAEGGGGISAWVFDIQNGNDNTVPKQQTQLGYVRLVRSP
;
A
#
# COMPACT_ATOMS: atom_id res chain seq x y z
N ALA A 1 10.91 4.71 6.54
CA ALA A 1 9.60 4.11 6.26
C ALA A 1 9.23 4.09 4.77
N ALA A 2 9.92 4.85 3.89
CA ALA A 2 9.60 4.89 2.45
C ALA A 2 9.80 3.55 1.72
N ASN A 3 10.59 2.64 2.28
CA ASN A 3 10.98 1.37 1.66
C ASN A 3 10.31 0.16 2.31
N ASN A 4 9.49 0.36 3.33
CA ASN A 4 8.83 -0.73 4.02
C ASN A 4 7.64 -1.23 3.21
N ARG A 5 7.46 -2.54 3.21
CA ARG A 5 6.34 -3.22 2.58
C ARG A 5 5.48 -3.90 3.62
N TYR A 6 4.19 -3.87 3.39
CA TYR A 6 3.19 -4.37 4.34
C TYR A 6 2.24 -5.36 3.65
N SER A 7 1.75 -6.34 4.39
CA SER A 7 0.63 -7.15 3.96
C SER A 7 -0.68 -6.37 4.13
N PHE A 8 -1.64 -6.65 3.26
CA PHE A 8 -2.96 -6.06 3.39
C PHE A 8 -3.69 -6.70 4.58
N VAL A 9 -4.00 -5.89 5.58
CA VAL A 9 -4.89 -6.26 6.68
C VAL A 9 -5.87 -5.12 6.91
N ASN A 10 -7.14 -5.39 6.71
CA ASN A 10 -8.22 -4.47 7.04
C ASN A 10 -9.21 -5.20 7.96
N THR A 11 -9.22 -4.84 9.22
CA THR A 11 -10.13 -5.44 10.21
C THR A 11 -11.48 -4.72 10.28
N ASP A 12 -11.63 -3.63 9.55
CA ASP A 12 -12.90 -2.89 9.46
C ASP A 12 -13.83 -3.46 8.37
N ALA A 13 -13.68 -4.74 8.09
CA ALA A 13 -14.43 -5.49 7.11
C ALA A 13 -15.93 -5.63 7.50
N GLY A 14 -16.60 -4.48 7.66
CA GLY A 14 -18.05 -4.42 7.88
C GLY A 14 -18.88 -4.91 6.69
N ASN A 15 -18.24 -5.30 5.59
CA ASN A 15 -18.86 -5.66 4.32
C ASN A 15 -18.79 -7.16 4.01
N GLY A 16 -18.35 -8.00 4.95
CA GLY A 16 -18.09 -9.41 4.68
C GLY A 16 -16.79 -9.67 3.90
N ASP A 17 -15.94 -8.68 3.76
CA ASP A 17 -14.62 -8.80 3.16
C ASP A 17 -13.66 -9.57 4.09
N GLU A 18 -12.83 -10.41 3.51
CA GLU A 18 -11.75 -11.05 4.28
C GLU A 18 -10.75 -10.00 4.79
N PRO A 19 -10.41 -10.01 6.09
CA PRO A 19 -9.53 -9.00 6.68
C PRO A 19 -8.09 -9.10 6.18
N GLY A 20 -7.69 -10.21 5.58
CA GLY A 20 -6.32 -10.51 5.22
C GLY A 20 -5.50 -11.09 6.37
N VAL A 21 -4.27 -11.50 6.08
CA VAL A 21 -3.36 -12.13 7.04
C VAL A 21 -2.12 -11.24 7.23
N PRO A 22 -1.81 -10.82 8.48
CA PRO A 22 -0.63 -10.02 8.73
C PRO A 22 0.65 -10.82 8.44
N ALA A 23 1.62 -10.18 7.79
CA ALA A 23 2.95 -10.73 7.65
C ALA A 23 3.65 -10.79 9.00
N THR A 24 4.47 -11.82 9.20
CA THR A 24 5.36 -11.88 10.35
C THR A 24 6.51 -10.89 10.21
N ALA A 25 6.99 -10.38 11.34
CA ALA A 25 8.13 -9.46 11.36
C ALA A 25 9.34 -10.05 10.60
N GLY A 26 9.93 -9.24 9.75
CA GLY A 26 11.07 -9.59 8.92
C GLY A 26 11.86 -8.35 8.54
N THR A 27 12.84 -8.51 7.65
CA THR A 27 13.73 -7.43 7.20
C THR A 27 13.03 -6.27 6.49
N THR A 28 11.79 -6.45 6.08
CA THR A 28 11.00 -5.47 5.31
C THR A 28 9.92 -4.77 6.14
N CYS A 29 9.74 -5.17 7.38
CA CYS A 29 8.77 -4.56 8.29
C CYS A 29 9.43 -4.28 9.65
N PRO A 30 9.44 -3.04 10.11
CA PRO A 30 10.16 -2.65 11.31
C PRO A 30 9.47 -2.98 12.63
N SER A 31 8.17 -3.25 12.62
CA SER A 31 7.45 -3.60 13.85
C SER A 31 7.63 -5.07 14.20
N SER A 32 7.91 -5.34 15.46
CA SER A 32 8.25 -6.67 15.95
C SER A 32 7.10 -7.67 15.99
N GLU A 33 5.86 -7.25 15.77
CA GLU A 33 4.71 -8.10 16.04
C GLU A 33 3.65 -8.17 14.95
N ASN A 34 3.52 -7.14 14.08
CA ASN A 34 2.45 -7.14 13.09
C ASN A 34 2.76 -6.21 11.92
N CYS A 35 2.97 -6.76 10.74
CA CYS A 35 3.25 -6.03 9.52
C CYS A 35 1.99 -5.76 8.67
N GLY A 36 0.85 -5.67 9.31
CA GLY A 36 -0.40 -5.33 8.66
C GLY A 36 -0.55 -3.84 8.41
N LEU A 37 -1.16 -3.47 7.31
CA LEU A 37 -1.44 -2.08 6.94
C LEU A 37 -2.18 -1.29 8.01
N LYS A 38 -3.13 -1.94 8.70
CA LYS A 38 -3.91 -1.28 9.75
C LYS A 38 -3.03 -0.76 10.87
N VAL A 39 -2.12 -1.59 11.37
CA VAL A 39 -1.20 -1.21 12.45
C VAL A 39 -0.34 -0.01 12.03
N TYR A 40 0.16 -0.02 10.80
CA TYR A 40 0.93 1.11 10.28
C TYR A 40 0.12 2.41 10.22
N VAL A 41 -1.12 2.35 9.74
CA VAL A 41 -2.01 3.53 9.67
C VAL A 41 -2.32 4.06 11.08
N GLU A 42 -2.59 3.16 12.03
CA GLU A 42 -2.84 3.50 13.43
C GLU A 42 -1.63 4.19 14.06
N GLU A 43 -0.43 3.62 13.94
CA GLU A 43 0.82 4.20 14.44
C GLU A 43 1.08 5.60 13.87
N VAL A 44 0.87 5.80 12.56
CA VAL A 44 1.03 7.13 11.94
C VAL A 44 0.04 8.14 12.51
N ASN A 45 -1.20 7.72 12.75
CA ASN A 45 -2.23 8.58 13.32
C ASN A 45 -1.97 8.90 14.79
N GLU A 46 -1.50 7.95 15.58
CA GLU A 46 -1.13 8.16 17.00
C GLU A 46 0.04 9.14 17.14
N THR A 47 0.99 9.11 16.24
CA THR A 47 2.14 10.04 16.25
C THR A 47 1.80 11.43 15.73
N VAL A 48 0.57 11.67 15.30
CA VAL A 48 0.12 12.97 14.74
C VAL A 48 1.09 13.47 13.65
N TYR A 49 1.50 12.55 12.78
CA TYR A 49 2.52 12.80 11.77
C TYR A 49 2.17 13.98 10.86
N CYS A 50 3.12 14.90 10.65
CA CYS A 50 2.91 16.16 9.91
C CYS A 50 1.72 16.99 10.41
N GLY A 51 1.44 16.97 11.74
CA GLY A 51 0.41 17.77 12.34
C GLY A 51 -1.02 17.28 12.09
N GLY A 52 -1.20 16.00 11.75
CA GLY A 52 -2.54 15.43 11.54
C GLY A 52 -2.65 13.96 11.90
N ALA A 53 -3.84 13.56 12.29
CA ALA A 53 -4.17 12.21 12.74
C ALA A 53 -5.25 11.53 11.86
N ASN A 54 -5.53 12.06 10.67
CA ASN A 54 -6.56 11.54 9.76
C ASN A 54 -5.94 10.91 8.50
N TRP A 55 -4.80 10.24 8.69
CA TRP A 55 -4.15 9.52 7.62
C TRP A 55 -4.90 8.22 7.31
N ARG A 56 -5.04 7.93 6.03
CA ARG A 56 -5.71 6.72 5.53
C ARG A 56 -5.02 6.18 4.29
N LEU A 57 -5.36 4.96 3.91
CA LEU A 57 -4.99 4.44 2.61
C LEU A 57 -5.66 5.25 1.49
N PRO A 58 -4.96 5.47 0.38
CA PRO A 58 -5.53 6.12 -0.79
C PRO A 58 -6.52 5.22 -1.53
N THR A 59 -7.39 5.83 -2.29
CA THR A 59 -8.12 5.12 -3.34
C THR A 59 -7.20 4.88 -4.55
N LEU A 60 -7.65 4.05 -5.50
CA LEU A 60 -6.93 3.81 -6.75
C LEU A 60 -6.75 5.12 -7.53
N GLU A 61 -7.80 5.92 -7.61
CA GLU A 61 -7.80 7.20 -8.33
C GLU A 61 -6.84 8.21 -7.71
N GLU A 62 -6.75 8.24 -6.38
CA GLU A 62 -5.78 9.09 -5.67
C GLU A 62 -4.33 8.69 -5.98
N LEU A 63 -4.02 7.40 -6.06
CA LEU A 63 -2.69 6.92 -6.46
C LEU A 63 -2.40 7.23 -7.94
N MET A 64 -3.38 7.05 -8.82
CA MET A 64 -3.22 7.37 -10.23
C MET A 64 -2.96 8.86 -10.45
N SER A 65 -3.52 9.73 -9.60
CA SER A 65 -3.35 11.19 -9.72
C SER A 65 -1.92 11.69 -9.48
N ILE A 66 -1.09 10.93 -8.79
CA ILE A 66 0.32 11.28 -8.54
C ILE A 66 1.29 10.63 -9.53
N ALA A 67 0.79 9.79 -10.44
CA ALA A 67 1.59 9.13 -11.45
C ALA A 67 1.86 10.06 -12.64
N ASP A 68 3.11 10.19 -13.01
CA ASP A 68 3.52 10.85 -14.24
C ASP A 68 3.66 9.82 -15.35
N PHE A 69 2.63 9.67 -16.16
CA PHE A 69 2.59 8.69 -17.26
C PHE A 69 3.58 9.01 -18.39
N SER A 70 4.16 10.22 -18.45
CA SER A 70 5.26 10.52 -19.37
C SER A 70 6.54 9.75 -19.03
N ARG A 71 6.61 9.17 -17.84
CA ARG A 71 7.73 8.39 -17.33
C ARG A 71 7.64 6.88 -17.63
N VAL A 72 6.68 6.45 -18.41
CA VAL A 72 6.58 5.04 -18.85
C VAL A 72 7.91 4.60 -19.49
N GLY A 73 8.40 3.43 -19.08
CA GLY A 73 9.72 2.91 -19.47
C GLY A 73 10.88 3.33 -18.56
N ARG A 74 10.63 4.14 -17.51
CA ARG A 74 11.58 4.41 -16.42
C ARG A 74 11.36 3.44 -15.26
N ALA A 75 12.18 3.54 -14.23
CA ALA A 75 12.09 2.67 -13.05
C ALA A 75 10.72 2.71 -12.36
N HIS A 76 10.09 3.88 -12.33
CA HIS A 76 8.75 4.08 -11.80
C HIS A 76 8.14 5.40 -12.30
N LEU A 77 6.82 5.52 -12.13
CA LEU A 77 6.03 6.67 -12.61
C LEU A 77 5.98 7.86 -11.65
N LEU A 78 6.53 7.76 -10.45
CA LEU A 78 6.59 8.91 -9.55
C LEU A 78 7.72 9.85 -9.96
N ASP A 79 7.45 11.16 -9.98
CA ASP A 79 8.48 12.16 -10.19
C ASP A 79 9.36 12.28 -8.93
N PRO A 80 10.67 11.96 -9.01
CA PRO A 80 11.57 12.00 -7.86
C PRO A 80 11.81 13.40 -7.30
N ALA A 81 11.45 14.44 -8.04
CA ALA A 81 11.50 15.82 -7.54
C ALA A 81 10.45 16.08 -6.44
N PHE A 82 9.34 15.36 -6.46
CA PHE A 82 8.23 15.53 -5.53
C PHE A 82 8.00 14.31 -4.63
N PHE A 83 8.32 13.11 -5.11
CA PHE A 83 8.03 11.86 -4.42
C PHE A 83 9.29 11.03 -4.24
N ARG A 84 9.76 10.98 -3.00
CA ARG A 84 10.83 10.04 -2.68
C ARG A 84 10.27 8.61 -2.71
N PHE A 85 10.86 7.79 -3.55
CA PHE A 85 10.58 6.37 -3.64
C PHE A 85 11.90 5.62 -3.90
N GLU A 86 12.26 4.77 -2.97
CA GLU A 86 13.47 3.95 -3.03
C GLU A 86 13.01 2.49 -2.88
N PRO A 87 12.68 1.80 -3.98
CA PRO A 87 12.24 0.42 -3.90
C PRO A 87 13.39 -0.47 -3.40
N ASP A 88 13.02 -1.52 -2.69
CA ASP A 88 13.96 -2.56 -2.29
C ASP A 88 14.61 -3.16 -3.56
N PRO A 89 15.94 -3.10 -3.72
CA PRO A 89 16.61 -3.59 -4.93
C PRO A 89 16.46 -5.10 -5.14
N SER A 90 16.09 -5.85 -4.10
CA SER A 90 15.77 -7.28 -4.21
C SER A 90 14.41 -7.54 -4.85
N VAL A 91 13.56 -6.52 -4.97
CA VAL A 91 12.21 -6.60 -5.52
C VAL A 91 12.17 -5.93 -6.87
N GLN A 92 12.49 -6.67 -7.92
CA GLN A 92 12.52 -6.14 -9.28
C GLN A 92 11.16 -6.16 -10.00
N ASN A 93 10.24 -6.99 -9.53
CA ASN A 93 8.90 -7.14 -10.07
C ASN A 93 7.91 -7.04 -8.91
N ASN A 94 6.84 -6.31 -9.05
CA ASN A 94 5.82 -6.01 -8.04
C ASN A 94 6.05 -4.68 -7.26
N LEU A 95 6.34 -3.62 -7.98
CA LEU A 95 6.37 -2.27 -7.42
C LEU A 95 4.94 -1.72 -7.39
N PHE A 96 4.16 -2.08 -6.38
CA PHE A 96 2.79 -1.63 -6.27
C PHE A 96 2.51 -0.99 -4.91
N TYR A 97 1.54 -0.09 -4.91
CA TYR A 97 0.94 0.49 -3.71
C TYR A 97 -0.42 -0.14 -3.44
N TRP A 98 -0.67 -0.47 -2.18
CA TRP A 98 -1.99 -0.85 -1.72
C TRP A 98 -2.96 0.33 -1.79
N THR A 99 -4.20 0.05 -2.18
CA THR A 99 -5.33 0.97 -2.06
C THR A 99 -6.21 0.62 -0.86
N SER A 100 -7.17 1.46 -0.54
CA SER A 100 -8.19 1.17 0.49
C SER A 100 -9.29 0.22 0.01
N GLN A 101 -9.27 -0.20 -1.25
CA GLN A 101 -10.39 -0.87 -1.90
C GLN A 101 -10.15 -2.38 -1.98
N SER A 102 -11.09 -3.17 -1.43
CA SER A 102 -11.14 -4.61 -1.66
C SER A 102 -11.69 -4.90 -3.05
N SER A 103 -11.22 -5.99 -3.66
CA SER A 103 -11.73 -6.48 -4.93
C SER A 103 -12.82 -7.53 -4.71
N ALA A 104 -13.87 -7.46 -5.50
CA ALA A 104 -14.91 -8.49 -5.52
C ALA A 104 -14.50 -9.76 -6.29
N GLU A 105 -13.37 -9.77 -6.96
CA GLU A 105 -12.86 -10.93 -7.68
C GLU A 105 -12.58 -12.10 -6.72
N GLY A 106 -12.99 -13.27 -7.12
CA GLY A 106 -12.82 -14.50 -6.32
C GLY A 106 -13.84 -14.68 -5.20
N GLY A 107 -14.73 -13.72 -4.99
CA GLY A 107 -15.74 -13.71 -3.92
C GLY A 107 -15.16 -13.32 -2.55
N GLY A 108 -15.98 -12.78 -1.66
CA GLY A 108 -15.63 -12.49 -0.27
C GLY A 108 -14.51 -11.47 -0.02
N GLY A 109 -14.12 -10.67 -1.01
CA GLY A 109 -13.09 -9.65 -0.80
C GLY A 109 -11.71 -10.19 -0.43
N ILE A 110 -11.35 -11.36 -0.91
CA ILE A 110 -10.06 -12.03 -0.63
C ILE A 110 -8.85 -11.34 -1.26
N SER A 111 -9.08 -10.40 -2.17
CA SER A 111 -8.05 -9.59 -2.83
C SER A 111 -8.29 -8.10 -2.60
N ALA A 112 -7.26 -7.30 -2.76
CA ALA A 112 -7.36 -5.85 -2.73
C ALA A 112 -6.81 -5.24 -4.02
N TRP A 113 -7.34 -4.09 -4.40
CA TRP A 113 -6.84 -3.32 -5.52
C TRP A 113 -5.48 -2.71 -5.18
N VAL A 114 -4.59 -2.74 -6.15
CA VAL A 114 -3.26 -2.15 -6.08
C VAL A 114 -3.00 -1.31 -7.32
N PHE A 115 -2.10 -0.35 -7.19
CA PHE A 115 -1.58 0.42 -8.31
C PHE A 115 -0.12 0.06 -8.57
N ASP A 116 0.16 -0.51 -9.74
CA ASP A 116 1.51 -0.78 -10.21
C ASP A 116 2.16 0.53 -10.67
N ILE A 117 3.07 1.05 -9.86
CA ILE A 117 3.74 2.32 -10.15
C ILE A 117 4.87 2.19 -11.18
N GLN A 118 5.22 0.99 -11.58
CA GLN A 118 6.22 0.77 -12.64
C GLN A 118 5.59 0.90 -14.03
N ASN A 119 4.40 0.33 -14.20
CA ASN A 119 3.74 0.23 -15.48
C ASN A 119 2.49 1.12 -15.62
N GLY A 120 1.95 1.61 -14.51
CA GLY A 120 0.76 2.45 -14.51
C GLY A 120 -0.56 1.68 -14.60
N ASN A 121 -0.53 0.40 -14.28
CA ASN A 121 -1.72 -0.46 -14.33
C ASN A 121 -2.35 -0.61 -12.94
N ASP A 122 -3.65 -0.76 -12.91
CA ASP A 122 -4.37 -1.33 -11.78
C ASP A 122 -4.31 -2.87 -11.83
N ASN A 123 -4.33 -3.48 -10.68
CA ASN A 123 -4.34 -4.94 -10.54
C ASN A 123 -4.96 -5.33 -9.20
N THR A 124 -5.26 -6.61 -9.04
CA THR A 124 -5.71 -7.18 -7.77
C THR A 124 -4.67 -8.13 -7.21
N VAL A 125 -4.43 -8.04 -5.91
CA VAL A 125 -3.47 -8.89 -5.21
C VAL A 125 -4.15 -9.56 -4.03
N PRO A 126 -3.98 -10.89 -3.85
CA PRO A 126 -4.53 -11.59 -2.70
C PRO A 126 -4.05 -11.00 -1.37
N LYS A 127 -4.94 -10.92 -0.40
CA LYS A 127 -4.65 -10.43 0.97
C LYS A 127 -3.93 -11.50 1.79
N GLN A 128 -2.81 -11.99 1.27
CA GLN A 128 -2.02 -13.06 1.89
C GLN A 128 -0.79 -12.51 2.59
N GLN A 129 -0.33 -13.22 3.61
CA GLN A 129 0.84 -12.88 4.41
C GLN A 129 2.11 -12.64 3.58
N THR A 130 2.26 -13.35 2.47
CA THR A 130 3.44 -13.29 1.59
C THR A 130 3.36 -12.19 0.55
N GLN A 131 2.20 -11.56 0.37
CA GLN A 131 1.99 -10.48 -0.60
C GLN A 131 2.26 -9.14 0.08
N LEU A 132 3.44 -8.60 -0.15
CA LEU A 132 3.90 -7.35 0.46
C LEU A 132 3.93 -6.22 -0.57
N GLY A 133 3.15 -5.18 -0.31
CA GLY A 133 3.11 -3.96 -1.12
C GLY A 133 3.58 -2.73 -0.37
N TYR A 134 3.95 -1.71 -1.11
CA TYR A 134 4.28 -0.40 -0.56
C TYR A 134 3.02 0.35 -0.11
N VAL A 135 3.22 1.32 0.76
CA VAL A 135 2.14 2.15 1.31
C VAL A 135 2.47 3.61 1.16
N ARG A 136 1.50 4.36 0.70
CA ARG A 136 1.52 5.82 0.70
C ARG A 136 0.20 6.32 1.26
N LEU A 137 0.25 6.92 2.42
CA LEU A 137 -0.95 7.44 3.06
C LEU A 137 -1.34 8.79 2.48
N VAL A 138 -2.62 9.07 2.50
CA VAL A 138 -3.23 10.35 2.15
C VAL A 138 -4.01 10.89 3.33
N ARG A 139 -4.21 12.20 3.35
CA ARG A 139 -4.98 12.89 4.37
C ARG A 139 -5.87 13.92 3.70
N SER A 140 -7.13 13.97 4.12
CA SER A 140 -8.00 15.09 3.75
C SER A 140 -7.55 16.36 4.47
N PRO A 141 -7.65 17.50 3.83
CA PRO A 141 -7.29 18.79 4.42
C PRO A 141 -8.16 19.14 5.63
#